data_35d760dc23a24c2e70356c7b74676d3e
#
_entry.id   35d760dc23a24c2e70356c7b74676d3e
#
_cell.length_a   1.000
_cell.length_b   1.000
_cell.length_c   1.000
_cell.angle_alpha   90.00
_cell.angle_beta   90.00
_cell.angle_gamma   90.00
#
_symmetry.space_group_name_H-M   'P 1'
#
loop_
_entity.id
_entity.type
_entity.pdbx_description
1 polymer ?
#
loop_
_entity_poly.entity_id
_entity_poly.type
_entity_poly.pdbx_seq_one_letter_code
_entity_poly.pdbx_strand_id
1 'polypeptide(L)'
;ETGDNLMKEDWKPGTMIYPLPAVLVSCGSTPEEYNILTVAWTGTICTNPPMCYISVRPERHSYDIIKRNMEFVINLTTKDMARATDWCGVRSGKNYNKFEEMKLTPGKSTVVSAPLIEESPLCIECRVKEIVALGSHDMFIADVVNVRADTSHLNTETGKLELAESNLLVYVHGGYYGLGEKIGKFGWSVEKKK
;
A
#
# COMPACT_ATOMS: atom_id res chain seq x y z
N GLU A 1 -32.26 27.50 -20.62
CA GLU A 1 -30.95 27.00 -20.13
C GLU A 1 -31.13 26.60 -18.67
N THR A 2 -31.49 25.33 -18.47
CA THR A 2 -31.52 24.71 -17.15
C THR A 2 -30.09 24.40 -16.75
N GLY A 3 -29.47 25.33 -16.04
CA GLY A 3 -28.25 25.00 -15.31
C GLY A 3 -28.58 23.91 -14.30
N ASP A 4 -28.02 22.72 -14.49
CA ASP A 4 -28.04 21.67 -13.48
C ASP A 4 -27.42 22.25 -12.18
N ASN A 5 -28.29 22.63 -11.27
CA ASN A 5 -27.89 23.03 -9.93
C ASN A 5 -27.37 21.77 -9.26
N LEU A 6 -26.03 21.59 -9.31
CA LEU A 6 -25.38 20.58 -8.53
C LEU A 6 -25.64 20.83 -7.05
N MET A 7 -26.62 20.12 -6.49
CA MET A 7 -26.94 20.23 -5.07
C MET A 7 -25.94 19.37 -4.25
N LYS A 8 -25.41 19.96 -3.22
CA LYS A 8 -24.61 19.28 -2.21
C LYS A 8 -25.33 19.39 -0.88
N GLU A 9 -25.31 18.30 -0.14
CA GLU A 9 -25.82 18.26 1.22
C GLU A 9 -24.65 18.08 2.18
N ASP A 10 -24.80 18.61 3.39
CA ASP A 10 -23.82 18.43 4.42
C ASP A 10 -23.80 16.97 4.88
N TRP A 11 -22.58 16.42 4.97
CA TRP A 11 -22.32 15.09 5.49
C TRP A 11 -21.54 15.18 6.80
N LYS A 12 -21.77 14.22 7.68
CA LYS A 12 -21.00 14.16 8.94
C LYS A 12 -19.50 14.00 8.64
N PRO A 13 -18.62 14.61 9.46
CA PRO A 13 -17.18 14.40 9.34
C PRO A 13 -16.82 12.91 9.35
N GLY A 14 -15.99 12.49 8.41
CA GLY A 14 -15.58 11.09 8.26
C GLY A 14 -14.38 10.94 7.31
N THR A 15 -13.91 9.72 7.18
CA THR A 15 -12.75 9.38 6.36
C THR A 15 -13.19 9.11 4.91
N MET A 16 -13.10 10.13 4.06
CA MET A 16 -13.71 10.15 2.73
C MET A 16 -12.70 10.43 1.59
N ILE A 17 -11.42 10.28 1.83
CA ILE A 17 -10.42 10.42 0.77
C ILE A 17 -10.35 9.11 0.00
N TYR A 18 -10.91 9.09 -1.20
CA TYR A 18 -10.95 7.95 -2.10
C TYR A 18 -10.67 8.38 -3.54
N PRO A 19 -10.17 7.50 -4.42
CA PRO A 19 -9.77 6.12 -4.18
C PRO A 19 -8.45 6.00 -3.41
N LEU A 20 -8.25 4.88 -2.74
CA LEU A 20 -7.04 4.56 -2.01
C LEU A 20 -6.42 3.27 -2.54
N PRO A 21 -5.10 3.08 -2.43
CA PRO A 21 -4.52 1.76 -2.53
C PRO A 21 -4.95 0.92 -1.32
N ALA A 22 -5.11 -0.37 -1.50
CA ALA A 22 -5.17 -1.34 -0.41
C ALA A 22 -3.91 -2.19 -0.49
N VAL A 23 -2.95 -1.92 0.38
CA VAL A 23 -1.64 -2.57 0.34
C VAL A 23 -1.51 -3.66 1.40
N LEU A 24 -0.61 -4.62 1.15
CA LEU A 24 -0.19 -5.58 2.15
C LEU A 24 1.12 -5.12 2.77
N VAL A 25 1.08 -4.83 4.08
CA VAL A 25 2.27 -4.46 4.84
C VAL A 25 2.81 -5.70 5.52
N SER A 26 4.03 -6.09 5.18
CA SER A 26 4.74 -7.20 5.79
C SER A 26 5.76 -6.71 6.82
N CYS A 27 5.92 -7.46 7.89
CA CYS A 27 6.80 -7.15 9.00
C CYS A 27 7.34 -8.41 9.66
N GLY A 28 8.26 -8.23 10.60
CA GLY A 28 8.96 -9.28 11.31
C GLY A 28 10.43 -9.36 10.88
N SER A 29 11.31 -9.74 11.80
CA SER A 29 12.76 -9.87 11.54
C SER A 29 13.19 -11.32 11.34
N THR A 30 12.37 -12.28 11.75
CA THR A 30 12.60 -13.73 11.58
C THR A 30 11.34 -14.40 11.02
N PRO A 31 11.47 -15.57 10.38
CA PRO A 31 10.31 -16.29 9.82
C PRO A 31 9.20 -16.57 10.83
N GLU A 32 9.53 -16.82 12.10
CA GLU A 32 8.57 -17.09 13.16
C GLU A 32 7.73 -15.85 13.52
N GLU A 33 8.25 -14.67 13.23
CA GLU A 33 7.63 -13.39 13.50
C GLU A 33 6.91 -12.78 12.28
N TYR A 34 7.12 -13.32 11.10
CA TYR A 34 6.55 -12.76 9.87
C TYR A 34 5.03 -12.63 9.95
N ASN A 35 4.55 -11.45 9.64
CA ASN A 35 3.13 -11.16 9.58
C ASN A 35 2.79 -10.21 8.44
N ILE A 36 1.52 -10.20 8.07
CA ILE A 36 0.96 -9.34 7.03
C ILE A 36 -0.23 -8.59 7.59
N LEU A 37 -0.33 -7.31 7.27
CA LEU A 37 -1.45 -6.44 7.61
C LEU A 37 -1.93 -5.69 6.37
N THR A 38 -3.22 -5.72 6.10
CA THR A 38 -3.81 -4.89 5.05
C THR A 38 -4.00 -3.46 5.55
N VAL A 39 -3.49 -2.50 4.79
CA VAL A 39 -3.54 -1.08 5.12
C VAL A 39 -4.06 -0.29 3.93
N ALA A 40 -5.08 0.54 4.15
CA ALA A 40 -5.56 1.54 3.20
C ALA A 40 -5.21 2.98 3.63
N TRP A 41 -4.94 3.20 4.91
CA TRP A 41 -4.44 4.48 5.42
C TRP A 41 -2.93 4.57 5.23
N THR A 42 -2.52 4.86 4.00
CA THR A 42 -1.12 4.91 3.56
C THR A 42 -0.96 5.88 2.39
N GLY A 43 0.22 6.43 2.25
CA GLY A 43 0.53 7.34 1.16
C GLY A 43 1.97 7.85 1.18
N THR A 44 2.32 8.53 0.10
CA THR A 44 3.57 9.28 -0.05
C THR A 44 3.43 10.64 0.61
N ILE A 45 4.40 11.07 1.41
CA ILE A 45 4.38 12.36 2.13
C ILE A 45 5.51 13.29 1.76
N CYS A 46 6.61 12.80 1.21
CA CYS A 46 7.74 13.61 0.80
C CYS A 46 8.46 12.94 -0.38
N THR A 47 8.94 13.75 -1.32
CA THR A 47 9.66 13.25 -2.51
C THR A 47 11.17 13.23 -2.28
N ASN A 48 11.70 14.24 -1.61
CA ASN A 48 13.13 14.35 -1.34
C ASN A 48 13.38 14.85 0.09
N PRO A 49 13.76 13.93 1.00
CA PRO A 49 13.94 12.50 0.79
C PRO A 49 12.61 11.77 0.54
N PRO A 50 12.61 10.59 -0.11
CA PRO A 50 11.39 9.83 -0.35
C PRO A 50 10.87 9.25 0.96
N MET A 51 9.63 9.61 1.32
CA MET A 51 8.99 9.21 2.57
C MET A 51 7.53 8.80 2.33
N CYS A 52 7.08 7.88 3.15
CA CYS A 52 5.71 7.41 3.19
C CYS A 52 5.23 7.22 4.63
N TYR A 53 3.97 6.87 4.78
CA TYR A 53 3.40 6.52 6.08
C TYR A 53 2.45 5.33 5.95
N ILE A 54 2.24 4.66 7.07
CA ILE A 54 1.10 3.78 7.33
C ILE A 54 0.48 4.18 8.65
N SER A 55 -0.85 4.17 8.75
CA SER A 55 -1.55 4.32 10.01
C SER A 55 -2.12 2.99 10.46
N VAL A 56 -1.78 2.57 11.67
CA VAL A 56 -2.06 1.25 12.21
C VAL A 56 -2.74 1.37 13.58
N ARG A 57 -3.79 0.58 13.78
CA ARG A 57 -4.43 0.47 15.10
C ARG A 57 -3.51 -0.29 16.05
N PRO A 58 -3.32 0.19 17.30
CA PRO A 58 -2.48 -0.49 18.30
C PRO A 58 -2.88 -1.94 18.61
N GLU A 59 -4.14 -2.29 18.40
CA GLU A 59 -4.67 -3.65 18.64
C GLU A 59 -4.25 -4.68 17.58
N ARG A 60 -3.76 -4.21 16.42
CA ARG A 60 -3.30 -5.11 15.35
C ARG A 60 -2.04 -5.84 15.76
N HIS A 61 -1.97 -7.12 15.42
CA HIS A 61 -0.82 -7.97 15.75
C HIS A 61 0.51 -7.42 15.18
N SER A 62 0.49 -6.85 13.99
CA SER A 62 1.66 -6.24 13.36
C SER A 62 2.15 -4.97 14.07
N TYR A 63 1.31 -4.29 14.85
CA TYR A 63 1.65 -3.01 15.48
C TYR A 63 2.90 -3.12 16.37
N ASP A 64 2.91 -4.05 17.32
CA ASP A 64 4.04 -4.22 18.23
C ASP A 64 5.30 -4.72 17.49
N ILE A 65 5.14 -5.54 16.47
CA ILE A 65 6.25 -6.04 15.64
C ILE A 65 6.92 -4.86 14.94
N ILE A 66 6.16 -4.01 14.26
CA ILE A 66 6.69 -2.84 13.54
C ILE A 66 7.29 -1.84 14.51
N LYS A 67 6.63 -1.58 15.64
CA LYS A 67 7.11 -0.64 16.66
C LYS A 67 8.44 -1.07 17.28
N ARG A 68 8.62 -2.37 17.47
CA ARG A 68 9.87 -2.94 18.01
C ARG A 68 10.99 -2.95 16.98
N ASN A 69 10.70 -3.38 15.75
CA ASN A 69 11.70 -3.55 14.70
C ASN A 69 11.98 -2.27 13.92
N MET A 70 11.06 -1.30 13.94
CA MET A 70 11.14 -0.03 13.22
C MET A 70 11.34 -0.20 11.69
N GLU A 71 10.82 -1.30 11.15
CA GLU A 71 10.91 -1.66 9.73
C GLU A 71 9.62 -2.32 9.26
N PHE A 72 9.28 -2.10 8.02
CA PHE A 72 8.21 -2.79 7.32
C PHE A 72 8.38 -2.71 5.80
N VAL A 73 7.63 -3.51 5.08
CA VAL A 73 7.57 -3.46 3.61
C VAL A 73 6.13 -3.19 3.18
N ILE A 74 5.93 -2.21 2.32
CA ILE A 74 4.65 -1.98 1.64
C ILE A 74 4.68 -2.76 0.33
N ASN A 75 3.78 -3.73 0.18
CA ASN A 75 3.64 -4.51 -1.04
C ASN A 75 2.36 -4.06 -1.76
N LEU A 76 2.51 -3.52 -2.97
CA LEU A 76 1.36 -3.17 -3.78
C LEU A 76 0.58 -4.43 -4.17
N THR A 77 -0.72 -4.30 -4.30
CA THR A 77 -1.62 -5.42 -4.56
C THR A 77 -2.22 -5.34 -5.95
N THR A 78 -2.55 -6.49 -6.50
CA THR A 78 -3.20 -6.64 -7.80
C THR A 78 -4.60 -7.24 -7.67
N LYS A 79 -5.37 -7.24 -8.74
CA LYS A 79 -6.69 -7.89 -8.78
C LYS A 79 -6.63 -9.36 -8.33
N ASP A 80 -5.58 -10.08 -8.72
CA ASP A 80 -5.39 -11.49 -8.35
C ASP A 80 -5.13 -11.68 -6.85
N MET A 81 -4.62 -10.64 -6.20
CA MET A 81 -4.37 -10.61 -4.75
C MET A 81 -5.57 -10.10 -3.93
N ALA A 82 -6.70 -9.77 -4.56
CA ALA A 82 -7.83 -9.13 -3.88
C ALA A 82 -8.35 -9.96 -2.69
N ARG A 83 -8.48 -11.27 -2.85
CA ARG A 83 -8.91 -12.15 -1.76
C ARG A 83 -7.93 -12.17 -0.60
N ALA A 84 -6.65 -12.26 -0.88
CA ALA A 84 -5.60 -12.24 0.15
C ALA A 84 -5.56 -10.87 0.86
N THR A 85 -5.75 -9.79 0.11
CA THR A 85 -5.80 -8.43 0.64
C THR A 85 -6.95 -8.26 1.63
N ASP A 86 -8.14 -8.71 1.29
CA ASP A 86 -9.29 -8.67 2.20
C ASP A 86 -9.08 -9.56 3.43
N TRP A 87 -8.73 -10.82 3.21
CA TRP A 87 -8.56 -11.80 4.28
C TRP A 87 -7.49 -11.38 5.31
N CYS A 88 -6.33 -10.87 4.86
CA CYS A 88 -5.27 -10.39 5.73
C CYS A 88 -5.67 -9.15 6.55
N GLY A 89 -6.66 -8.39 6.09
CA GLY A 89 -7.22 -7.25 6.82
C GLY A 89 -8.24 -7.64 7.89
N VAL A 90 -8.88 -8.81 7.75
CA VAL A 90 -9.95 -9.29 8.63
C VAL A 90 -9.42 -10.23 9.72
N ARG A 91 -8.46 -11.09 9.37
CA ARG A 91 -7.91 -12.10 10.30
C ARG A 91 -6.68 -11.57 11.04
N SER A 92 -6.45 -12.12 12.23
CA SER A 92 -5.31 -11.75 13.08
C SER A 92 -4.15 -12.74 12.93
N GLY A 93 -2.94 -12.21 12.84
CA GLY A 93 -1.71 -12.99 12.88
C GLY A 93 -1.44 -13.71 14.19
N LYS A 94 -2.20 -13.40 15.24
CA LYS A 94 -2.19 -14.18 16.51
C LYS A 94 -2.70 -15.60 16.33
N ASN A 95 -3.62 -15.80 15.40
CA ASN A 95 -4.34 -17.05 15.20
C ASN A 95 -3.98 -17.77 13.90
N TYR A 96 -3.36 -17.06 12.97
CA TYR A 96 -3.10 -17.57 11.61
C TYR A 96 -1.72 -17.16 11.11
N ASN A 97 -1.05 -18.08 10.43
CA ASN A 97 0.08 -17.75 9.58
C ASN A 97 -0.46 -17.26 8.23
N LYS A 98 -0.47 -15.96 8.02
CA LYS A 98 -1.11 -15.35 6.86
C LYS A 98 -0.40 -15.66 5.54
N PHE A 99 0.92 -15.87 5.57
CA PHE A 99 1.67 -16.30 4.38
C PHE A 99 1.20 -17.69 3.92
N GLU A 100 1.08 -18.63 4.85
CA GLU A 100 0.62 -20.01 4.54
C GLU A 100 -0.84 -20.03 4.11
N GLU A 101 -1.73 -19.40 4.87
CA GLU A 101 -3.18 -19.40 4.62
C GLU A 101 -3.54 -18.79 3.27
N MET A 102 -2.86 -17.72 2.88
CA MET A 102 -3.12 -17.03 1.61
C MET A 102 -2.15 -17.46 0.49
N LYS A 103 -1.28 -18.44 0.76
CA LYS A 103 -0.29 -18.95 -0.20
C LYS A 103 0.58 -17.85 -0.78
N LEU A 104 0.98 -16.92 0.07
CA LEU A 104 1.90 -15.85 -0.26
C LEU A 104 3.33 -16.28 0.12
N THR A 105 4.30 -15.90 -0.69
CA THR A 105 5.69 -16.29 -0.51
C THR A 105 6.48 -15.15 0.11
N PRO A 106 7.05 -15.34 1.33
CA PRO A 106 7.94 -14.35 1.91
C PRO A 106 9.26 -14.35 1.14
N GLY A 107 9.61 -13.19 0.60
CA GLY A 107 10.86 -12.96 -0.09
C GLY A 107 11.84 -12.17 0.77
N LYS A 108 13.12 -12.31 0.47
CA LYS A 108 14.17 -11.55 1.16
C LYS A 108 14.22 -10.11 0.67
N SER A 109 14.06 -9.17 1.57
CA SER A 109 14.33 -7.75 1.32
C SER A 109 15.81 -7.48 1.15
N THR A 110 16.16 -6.35 0.54
CA THR A 110 17.56 -5.98 0.30
C THR A 110 18.16 -5.20 1.47
N VAL A 111 17.41 -4.28 2.06
CA VAL A 111 17.87 -3.33 3.06
C VAL A 111 17.30 -3.58 4.45
N VAL A 112 16.02 -3.96 4.52
CA VAL A 112 15.33 -4.21 5.79
C VAL A 112 15.24 -5.70 6.10
N SER A 113 15.01 -6.05 7.37
CA SER A 113 14.81 -7.45 7.81
C SER A 113 13.41 -7.97 7.51
N ALA A 114 12.41 -7.08 7.43
CA ALA A 114 11.05 -7.44 7.11
C ALA A 114 10.95 -8.10 5.73
N PRO A 115 10.16 -9.18 5.58
CA PRO A 115 10.04 -9.87 4.30
C PRO A 115 9.24 -9.04 3.30
N LEU A 116 9.54 -9.18 2.02
CA LEU A 116 8.63 -8.76 0.96
C LEU A 116 7.67 -9.91 0.61
N ILE A 117 6.64 -9.60 -0.17
CA ILE A 117 5.72 -10.59 -0.73
C ILE A 117 6.06 -10.76 -2.21
N GLU A 118 6.53 -11.97 -2.60
CA GLU A 118 7.04 -12.24 -3.96
C GLU A 118 5.96 -12.03 -5.04
N GLU A 119 4.68 -12.25 -4.73
CA GLU A 119 3.56 -12.08 -5.66
C GLU A 119 3.22 -10.60 -5.95
N SER A 120 3.76 -9.67 -5.17
CA SER A 120 3.55 -8.24 -5.38
C SER A 120 4.39 -7.71 -6.54
N PRO A 121 3.81 -6.87 -7.42
CA PRO A 121 4.56 -6.28 -8.54
C PRO A 121 5.59 -5.24 -8.09
N LEU A 122 5.40 -4.66 -6.89
CA LEU A 122 6.29 -3.65 -6.35
C LEU A 122 6.27 -3.69 -4.82
N CYS A 123 7.48 -3.77 -4.24
CA CYS A 123 7.67 -3.82 -2.80
C CYS A 123 8.54 -2.62 -2.36
N ILE A 124 8.06 -1.88 -1.38
CA ILE A 124 8.67 -0.65 -0.87
C ILE A 124 9.23 -0.94 0.52
N GLU A 125 10.55 -1.01 0.66
CA GLU A 125 11.22 -1.24 1.93
C GLU A 125 11.30 0.05 2.72
N CYS A 126 10.80 0.03 3.94
CA CYS A 126 10.60 1.21 4.77
C CYS A 126 11.29 1.07 6.13
N ARG A 127 11.93 2.16 6.56
CA ARG A 127 12.47 2.30 7.91
C ARG A 127 11.73 3.39 8.65
N VAL A 128 11.14 3.05 9.79
CA VAL A 128 10.35 4.01 10.59
C VAL A 128 11.25 5.10 11.15
N LYS A 129 10.84 6.33 10.95
CA LYS A 129 11.52 7.53 11.44
C LYS A 129 10.82 8.12 12.66
N GLU A 130 9.49 8.12 12.65
CA GLU A 130 8.68 8.71 13.70
C GLU A 130 7.35 7.97 13.82
N ILE A 131 6.84 7.87 15.04
CA ILE A 131 5.50 7.32 15.31
C ILE A 131 4.68 8.43 15.98
N VAL A 132 3.58 8.82 15.36
CA VAL A 132 2.67 9.86 15.84
C VAL A 132 1.37 9.25 16.31
N ALA A 133 1.05 9.41 17.59
CA ALA A 133 -0.22 8.97 18.16
C ALA A 133 -1.34 9.94 17.77
N LEU A 134 -2.39 9.43 17.11
CA LEU A 134 -3.47 10.26 16.57
C LEU A 134 -4.83 10.00 17.24
N GLY A 135 -5.01 8.87 17.86
CA GLY A 135 -6.29 8.43 18.43
C GLY A 135 -6.51 6.95 18.21
N SER A 136 -7.42 6.55 17.30
CA SER A 136 -7.63 5.13 16.96
C SER A 136 -6.45 4.49 16.26
N HIS A 137 -5.61 5.29 15.59
CA HIS A 137 -4.43 4.87 14.84
C HIS A 137 -3.21 5.64 15.30
N ASP A 138 -2.07 4.99 15.25
CA ASP A 138 -0.76 5.65 15.27
C ASP A 138 -0.21 5.68 13.84
N MET A 139 0.33 6.81 13.45
CA MET A 139 0.93 7.01 12.13
C MET A 139 2.43 6.74 12.19
N PHE A 140 2.87 5.74 11.44
CA PHE A 140 4.28 5.39 11.27
C PHE A 140 4.81 6.12 10.05
N ILE A 141 5.57 7.18 10.27
CA ILE A 141 6.28 7.93 9.23
C ILE A 141 7.60 7.21 8.95
N ALA A 142 7.87 6.89 7.70
CA ALA A 142 9.02 6.11 7.32
C ALA A 142 9.78 6.70 6.13
N ASP A 143 11.09 6.50 6.14
CA ASP A 143 11.94 6.68 4.98
C ASP A 143 11.77 5.48 4.04
N VAL A 144 11.63 5.75 2.74
CA VAL A 144 11.73 4.71 1.70
C VAL A 144 13.20 4.44 1.45
N VAL A 145 13.68 3.28 1.89
CA VAL A 145 15.11 2.94 1.82
C VAL A 145 15.47 2.07 0.63
N ASN A 146 14.49 1.42 0.02
CA ASN A 146 14.65 0.67 -1.23
C ASN A 146 13.28 0.39 -1.87
N VAL A 147 13.28 0.18 -3.17
CA VAL A 147 12.10 -0.27 -3.94
C VAL A 147 12.52 -1.45 -4.81
N ARG A 148 11.78 -2.54 -4.70
CA ARG A 148 11.97 -3.71 -5.56
C ARG A 148 10.76 -3.87 -6.48
N ALA A 149 11.01 -3.87 -7.77
CA ALA A 149 10.01 -4.05 -8.80
C ALA A 149 10.16 -5.41 -9.48
N ASP A 150 9.04 -6.02 -9.82
CA ASP A 150 9.04 -7.19 -10.69
C ASP A 150 9.55 -6.78 -12.08
N THR A 151 10.56 -7.49 -12.55
CA THR A 151 11.22 -7.19 -13.83
C THR A 151 10.30 -7.35 -15.03
N SER A 152 9.22 -8.14 -14.92
CA SER A 152 8.20 -8.27 -15.96
C SER A 152 7.46 -6.96 -16.27
N HIS A 153 7.47 -6.00 -15.34
CA HIS A 153 6.88 -4.68 -15.51
C HIS A 153 7.90 -3.60 -15.92
N LEU A 154 9.16 -3.98 -16.12
CA LEU A 154 10.18 -3.08 -16.63
C LEU A 154 10.22 -3.15 -18.17
N ASN A 155 10.05 -2.00 -18.80
CA ASN A 155 10.26 -1.89 -20.22
C ASN A 155 11.77 -1.94 -20.50
N THR A 156 12.21 -3.00 -21.18
CA THR A 156 13.64 -3.27 -21.42
C THR A 156 14.30 -2.26 -22.37
N GLU A 157 13.52 -1.61 -23.23
CA GLU A 157 14.03 -0.62 -24.19
C GLU A 157 14.17 0.76 -23.54
N THR A 158 13.22 1.14 -22.71
CA THR A 158 13.18 2.49 -22.12
C THR A 158 13.65 2.54 -20.65
N GLY A 159 13.77 1.39 -19.99
CA GLY A 159 14.06 1.29 -18.55
C GLY A 159 12.93 1.79 -17.65
N LYS A 160 11.75 2.07 -18.21
CA LYS A 160 10.60 2.58 -17.46
C LYS A 160 9.83 1.45 -16.78
N LEU A 161 9.37 1.72 -15.58
CA LEU A 161 8.44 0.84 -14.86
C LEU A 161 7.01 1.13 -15.34
N GLU A 162 6.36 0.11 -15.91
CA GLU A 162 4.98 0.18 -16.42
C GLU A 162 4.00 -0.40 -15.39
N LEU A 163 3.99 0.21 -14.22
CA LEU A 163 3.27 -0.28 -13.05
C LEU A 163 1.74 -0.37 -13.26
N ALA A 164 1.16 0.52 -14.07
CA ALA A 164 -0.28 0.51 -14.34
C ALA A 164 -0.76 -0.77 -15.03
N GLU A 165 0.11 -1.47 -15.75
CA GLU A 165 -0.21 -2.72 -16.46
C GLU A 165 -0.26 -3.94 -15.52
N SER A 166 0.18 -3.80 -14.28
CA SER A 166 0.14 -4.87 -13.29
C SER A 166 -1.25 -5.14 -12.69
N ASN A 167 -2.31 -4.47 -13.14
CA ASN A 167 -3.68 -4.59 -12.62
C ASN A 167 -3.80 -4.27 -11.13
N LEU A 168 -3.29 -3.11 -10.72
CA LEU A 168 -3.31 -2.67 -9.33
C LEU A 168 -4.72 -2.63 -8.75
N LEU A 169 -4.82 -3.03 -7.48
CA LEU A 169 -6.05 -3.02 -6.70
C LEU A 169 -6.29 -1.63 -6.11
N VAL A 170 -7.53 -1.19 -6.14
CA VAL A 170 -7.99 0.10 -5.59
C VAL A 170 -9.11 -0.15 -4.60
N TYR A 171 -9.13 0.63 -3.53
CA TYR A 171 -10.16 0.57 -2.47
C TYR A 171 -10.98 1.85 -2.46
N VAL A 172 -12.31 1.69 -2.49
CA VAL A 172 -13.26 2.80 -2.41
C VAL A 172 -14.40 2.41 -1.48
N HIS A 173 -14.47 3.05 -0.30
CA HIS A 173 -15.60 3.01 0.61
C HIS A 173 -16.21 1.59 0.83
N GLY A 174 -15.37 0.65 1.20
CA GLY A 174 -15.78 -0.73 1.50
C GLY A 174 -15.75 -1.70 0.32
N GLY A 175 -15.32 -1.26 -0.87
CA GLY A 175 -15.21 -2.10 -2.06
C GLY A 175 -13.81 -2.10 -2.67
N TYR A 176 -13.46 -3.20 -3.33
CA TYR A 176 -12.22 -3.33 -4.09
C TYR A 176 -12.52 -3.18 -5.58
N TYR A 177 -11.67 -2.43 -6.29
CA TYR A 177 -11.81 -2.16 -7.72
C TYR A 177 -10.48 -2.29 -8.42
N GLY A 178 -10.52 -2.47 -9.74
CA GLY A 178 -9.33 -2.34 -10.59
C GLY A 178 -9.24 -0.94 -11.17
N LEU A 179 -8.10 -0.64 -11.80
CA LEU A 179 -7.94 0.58 -12.57
C LEU A 179 -8.81 0.53 -13.83
N GLY A 180 -9.37 1.67 -14.20
CA GLY A 180 -10.05 1.87 -15.48
C GLY A 180 -9.07 2.24 -16.60
N GLU A 181 -9.62 2.77 -17.68
CA GLU A 181 -8.83 3.24 -18.81
C GLU A 181 -7.96 4.45 -18.45
N LYS A 182 -6.80 4.53 -19.10
CA LYS A 182 -5.93 5.69 -18.98
C LYS A 182 -6.58 6.90 -19.65
N ILE A 183 -6.83 7.96 -18.87
CA ILE A 183 -7.47 9.18 -19.36
C ILE A 183 -6.45 10.11 -20.05
N GLY A 184 -5.23 10.16 -19.54
CA GLY A 184 -4.17 11.03 -20.06
C GLY A 184 -2.84 10.81 -19.33
N LYS A 185 -1.80 11.45 -19.80
CA LYS A 185 -0.50 11.51 -19.11
C LYS A 185 -0.37 12.81 -18.34
N PHE A 186 0.47 12.83 -17.33
CA PHE A 186 0.75 14.05 -16.58
C PHE A 186 1.24 15.16 -17.53
N GLY A 187 0.63 16.34 -17.44
CA GLY A 187 0.94 17.50 -18.27
C GLY A 187 0.23 17.57 -19.64
N TRP A 188 -0.56 16.56 -20.02
CA TRP A 188 -1.24 16.53 -21.32
C TRP A 188 -2.20 17.71 -21.54
N SER A 189 -2.76 18.27 -20.48
CA SER A 189 -3.73 19.37 -20.56
C SER A 189 -3.13 20.69 -21.05
N VAL A 190 -1.81 20.84 -20.94
CA VAL A 190 -1.08 22.06 -21.37
C VAL A 190 -0.17 21.82 -22.59
N GLU A 191 -0.24 20.64 -23.21
CA GLU A 191 0.46 20.36 -24.45
C GLU A 191 -0.09 21.24 -25.58
N LYS A 192 0.80 21.95 -26.29
CA LYS A 192 0.41 22.69 -27.47
C LYS A 192 -0.11 21.71 -28.52
N LYS A 193 -1.33 21.94 -29.01
CA LYS A 193 -1.82 21.24 -30.19
C LYS A 193 -0.89 21.57 -31.34
N LYS A 194 -0.25 20.56 -31.93
CA LYS A 194 0.52 20.69 -33.17
C LYS A 194 -0.42 20.92 -34.32
#